data_86694f7afeccd28e4a1db9202e4a0fcc
#
_entry.id   86694f7afeccd28e4a1db9202e4a0fcc
#
_cell.length_a   1.000
_cell.length_b   1.000
_cell.length_c   1.000
_cell.angle_alpha   90.00
_cell.angle_beta   90.00
_cell.angle_gamma   90.00
#
_symmetry.space_group_name_H-M   'P 1'
#
loop_
_entity.id
_entity.type
_entity.pdbx_description
1 polymer ?
#
loop_
_entity_poly.entity_id
_entity_poly.type
_entity_poly.pdbx_seq_one_letter_code
_entity_poly.pdbx_strand_id
1 'polypeptide(L)'
;LDIGGRLRAAREARGMSQRELAARAGMTNGAVSMIEQNKTSPSVSSLKSLLDAVQTPLSEFFSEVEDAGTPKYFYTADEFIELSPQDMGLGKGASRVSLRQLGNASSHSLQVLHETYPPGADTGEKMLSHQAEEAGVVIAGIIEITVGDQVRVLNRGDGYLFDSRLPHKFRNIGDQDCVIISACTPPTF
;
A
#
# COMPACT_ATOMS: atom_id res chain seq x y z
N LEU A 1 11.27 -1.35 17.58
CA LEU A 1 11.39 -2.14 16.35
C LEU A 1 12.43 -3.26 16.57
N ASP A 2 12.06 -4.52 16.41
CA ASP A 2 12.94 -5.68 16.55
C ASP A 2 13.72 -5.95 15.26
N ILE A 3 14.79 -5.20 15.04
CA ILE A 3 15.65 -5.37 13.85
C ILE A 3 16.34 -6.74 13.83
N GLY A 4 16.80 -7.21 14.99
CA GLY A 4 17.53 -8.47 15.08
C GLY A 4 16.68 -9.69 14.79
N GLY A 5 15.50 -9.78 15.38
CA GLY A 5 14.55 -10.86 15.13
C GLY A 5 14.09 -10.90 13.68
N ARG A 6 13.80 -9.72 13.08
CA ARG A 6 13.43 -9.62 11.64
C ARG A 6 14.56 -10.06 10.72
N LEU A 7 15.80 -9.65 10.99
CA LEU A 7 16.95 -10.07 10.20
C LEU A 7 17.15 -11.59 10.28
N ARG A 8 17.03 -12.15 11.48
CA ARG A 8 17.10 -13.59 11.70
C ARG A 8 16.02 -14.33 10.91
N ALA A 9 14.77 -13.88 10.97
CA ALA A 9 13.66 -14.48 10.22
C ALA A 9 13.91 -14.44 8.70
N ALA A 10 14.36 -13.29 8.15
CA ALA A 10 14.69 -13.15 6.74
C ALA A 10 15.84 -14.10 6.31
N ARG A 11 16.86 -14.26 7.15
CA ARG A 11 17.96 -15.20 6.91
C ARG A 11 17.49 -16.65 6.92
N GLU A 12 16.72 -17.04 7.93
CA GLU A 12 16.18 -18.40 8.08
C GLU A 12 15.22 -18.77 6.94
N ALA A 13 14.41 -17.85 6.49
CA ALA A 13 13.55 -18.02 5.31
C ALA A 13 14.33 -18.34 4.02
N ARG A 14 15.61 -17.90 3.94
CA ARG A 14 16.53 -18.22 2.83
C ARG A 14 17.39 -19.45 3.10
N GLY A 15 17.17 -20.17 4.20
CA GLY A 15 17.95 -21.33 4.58
C GLY A 15 19.43 -21.04 4.91
N MET A 16 19.78 -19.79 5.21
CA MET A 16 21.16 -19.37 5.44
C MET A 16 21.57 -19.53 6.91
N SER A 17 22.81 -19.93 7.13
CA SER A 17 23.46 -19.80 8.44
C SER A 17 23.91 -18.35 8.70
N GLN A 18 24.10 -17.96 9.98
CA GLN A 18 24.69 -16.66 10.32
C GLN A 18 26.06 -16.44 9.65
N ARG A 19 26.84 -17.51 9.50
CA ARG A 19 28.16 -17.46 8.87
C ARG A 19 28.08 -17.18 7.37
N GLU A 20 27.11 -17.74 6.69
CA GLU A 20 26.86 -17.46 5.26
C GLU A 20 26.36 -16.04 5.05
N LEU A 21 25.43 -15.57 5.89
CA LEU A 21 24.98 -14.18 5.85
C LEU A 21 26.14 -13.21 6.06
N ALA A 22 26.97 -13.46 7.08
CA ALA A 22 28.14 -12.65 7.38
C ALA A 22 29.11 -12.58 6.19
N ALA A 23 29.41 -13.71 5.57
CA ALA A 23 30.28 -13.79 4.41
C ALA A 23 29.74 -12.98 3.21
N ARG A 24 28.42 -13.10 2.93
CA ARG A 24 27.78 -12.38 1.82
C ARG A 24 27.67 -10.87 2.09
N ALA A 25 27.46 -10.48 3.34
CA ALA A 25 27.33 -9.07 3.73
C ALA A 25 28.70 -8.38 3.98
N GLY A 26 29.81 -9.12 3.86
CA GLY A 26 31.16 -8.57 4.15
C GLY A 26 31.37 -8.26 5.63
N MET A 27 30.74 -9.01 6.52
CA MET A 27 30.76 -8.81 7.97
C MET A 27 31.33 -10.04 8.70
N THR A 28 31.62 -9.89 10.00
CA THR A 28 32.03 -11.02 10.83
C THR A 28 30.78 -11.78 11.34
N ASN A 29 30.89 -13.08 11.54
CA ASN A 29 29.82 -13.88 12.13
C ASN A 29 29.39 -13.36 13.52
N GLY A 30 30.36 -12.88 14.32
CA GLY A 30 30.06 -12.28 15.62
C GLY A 30 29.21 -11.03 15.53
N ALA A 31 29.49 -10.16 14.53
CA ALA A 31 28.69 -8.95 14.30
C ALA A 31 27.23 -9.30 13.93
N VAL A 32 27.03 -10.25 13.00
CA VAL A 32 25.68 -10.72 12.65
C VAL A 32 24.97 -11.30 13.87
N SER A 33 25.65 -12.15 14.66
CA SER A 33 25.07 -12.72 15.87
C SER A 33 24.64 -11.68 16.89
N MET A 34 25.45 -10.62 17.09
CA MET A 34 25.14 -9.52 18.01
C MET A 34 23.93 -8.71 17.52
N ILE A 35 23.83 -8.48 16.21
CA ILE A 35 22.69 -7.77 15.59
C ILE A 35 21.42 -8.61 15.74
N GLU A 36 21.44 -9.89 15.39
CA GLU A 36 20.27 -10.77 15.49
C GLU A 36 19.77 -10.96 16.94
N GLN A 37 20.63 -10.76 17.93
CA GLN A 37 20.28 -10.78 19.35
C GLN A 37 19.89 -9.38 19.89
N ASN A 38 19.79 -8.36 19.05
CA ASN A 38 19.54 -6.97 19.44
C ASN A 38 20.55 -6.41 20.46
N LYS A 39 21.75 -6.99 20.52
CA LYS A 39 22.83 -6.52 21.38
C LYS A 39 23.59 -5.34 20.78
N THR A 40 23.50 -5.17 19.48
CA THR A 40 24.10 -4.05 18.73
C THR A 40 23.16 -3.65 17.60
N SER A 41 22.93 -2.33 17.45
CA SER A 41 22.19 -1.79 16.31
C SER A 41 23.14 -1.63 15.12
N PRO A 42 22.80 -2.16 13.92
CA PRO A 42 23.60 -1.94 12.72
C PRO A 42 23.46 -0.47 12.24
N SER A 43 24.52 0.05 11.60
CA SER A 43 24.37 1.27 10.81
C SER A 43 23.43 1.03 9.61
N VAL A 44 22.90 2.10 9.01
CA VAL A 44 22.03 1.99 7.82
C VAL A 44 22.77 1.28 6.68
N SER A 45 24.05 1.57 6.48
CA SER A 45 24.89 0.90 5.47
C SER A 45 25.09 -0.58 5.77
N SER A 46 25.35 -0.94 7.03
CA SER A 46 25.48 -2.34 7.45
C SER A 46 24.16 -3.11 7.29
N LEU A 47 23.05 -2.49 7.68
CA LEU A 47 21.73 -3.09 7.49
C LEU A 47 21.43 -3.32 6.02
N LYS A 48 21.72 -2.32 5.17
CA LYS A 48 21.55 -2.47 3.73
C LYS A 48 22.35 -3.64 3.17
N SER A 49 23.62 -3.81 3.54
CA SER A 49 24.44 -4.94 3.09
C SER A 49 23.87 -6.29 3.54
N LEU A 50 23.35 -6.37 4.77
CA LEU A 50 22.70 -7.57 5.29
C LEU A 50 21.42 -7.89 4.52
N LEU A 51 20.60 -6.90 4.23
CA LEU A 51 19.35 -7.06 3.50
C LEU A 51 19.58 -7.42 2.02
N ASP A 52 20.57 -6.81 1.38
CA ASP A 52 21.00 -7.18 0.03
C ASP A 52 21.44 -8.67 -0.02
N ALA A 53 22.16 -9.14 1.01
CA ALA A 53 22.59 -10.53 1.11
C ALA A 53 21.44 -11.53 1.26
N VAL A 54 20.36 -11.15 1.91
CA VAL A 54 19.11 -11.95 2.02
C VAL A 54 18.09 -11.62 0.96
N GLN A 55 18.40 -10.74 0.00
CA GLN A 55 17.53 -10.32 -1.09
C GLN A 55 16.16 -9.78 -0.60
N THR A 56 16.19 -8.98 0.46
CA THR A 56 15.00 -8.34 1.03
C THR A 56 15.12 -6.83 0.87
N PRO A 57 14.22 -6.15 0.15
CA PRO A 57 14.22 -4.70 0.05
C PRO A 57 14.07 -4.03 1.42
N LEU A 58 14.69 -2.84 1.59
CA LEU A 58 14.60 -2.08 2.84
C LEU A 58 13.15 -1.73 3.20
N SER A 59 12.33 -1.41 2.20
CA SER A 59 10.90 -1.15 2.36
C SER A 59 10.14 -2.36 2.89
N GLU A 60 10.43 -3.55 2.37
CA GLU A 60 9.84 -4.81 2.84
C GLU A 60 10.30 -5.14 4.27
N PHE A 61 11.57 -4.91 4.57
CA PHE A 61 12.13 -5.17 5.90
C PHE A 61 11.53 -4.28 6.98
N PHE A 62 11.20 -3.04 6.64
CA PHE A 62 10.56 -2.09 7.58
C PHE A 62 9.05 -2.02 7.42
N SER A 63 8.46 -2.63 6.39
CA SER A 63 7.02 -2.80 6.39
C SER A 63 6.62 -3.46 7.72
N GLU A 64 5.57 -2.99 8.33
CA GLU A 64 4.99 -3.69 9.46
C GLU A 64 4.56 -5.06 8.96
N VAL A 65 5.41 -6.07 9.16
CA VAL A 65 4.94 -7.45 9.12
C VAL A 65 3.94 -7.48 10.26
N GLU A 66 2.66 -7.53 9.91
CA GLU A 66 1.65 -7.97 10.86
C GLU A 66 2.27 -9.20 11.54
N ASP A 67 2.40 -9.10 12.84
CA ASP A 67 2.96 -10.12 13.72
C ASP A 67 2.65 -11.50 13.11
N ALA A 68 3.65 -12.40 13.00
CA ALA A 68 3.43 -13.79 12.57
C ALA A 68 2.55 -14.56 13.59
N GLY A 69 1.79 -13.82 14.36
CA GLY A 69 0.65 -14.18 15.17
C GLY A 69 -0.60 -14.38 14.30
N THR A 70 -1.67 -14.79 14.89
CA THR A 70 -2.97 -15.12 14.30
C THR A 70 -3.35 -14.18 13.13
N PRO A 71 -3.68 -14.70 11.92
CA PRO A 71 -4.04 -13.87 10.79
C PRO A 71 -5.13 -12.87 11.15
N LYS A 72 -4.93 -11.60 10.84
CA LYS A 72 -5.90 -10.55 11.10
C LYS A 72 -6.93 -10.50 9.97
N TYR A 73 -8.18 -10.73 10.30
CA TYR A 73 -9.28 -10.75 9.35
C TYR A 73 -10.24 -9.57 9.50
N PHE A 74 -10.19 -8.85 10.62
CA PHE A 74 -11.14 -7.79 10.96
C PHE A 74 -10.40 -6.50 11.27
N TYR A 75 -10.90 -5.38 10.76
CA TYR A 75 -10.32 -4.06 10.90
C TYR A 75 -11.40 -3.07 11.32
N THR A 76 -11.11 -2.25 12.31
CA THR A 76 -11.95 -1.11 12.66
C THR A 76 -11.64 0.09 11.74
N ALA A 77 -12.53 1.08 11.70
CA ALA A 77 -12.35 2.21 10.78
C ALA A 77 -11.06 3.01 11.04
N ASP A 78 -10.59 3.09 12.27
CA ASP A 78 -9.36 3.78 12.67
C ASP A 78 -8.07 3.01 12.31
N GLU A 79 -8.19 1.74 11.95
CA GLU A 79 -7.08 0.91 11.49
C GLU A 79 -6.85 0.96 9.97
N PHE A 80 -7.71 1.67 9.22
CA PHE A 80 -7.49 1.87 7.79
C PHE A 80 -6.30 2.80 7.58
N ILE A 81 -5.44 2.45 6.65
CA ILE A 81 -4.19 3.17 6.35
C ILE A 81 -4.49 4.31 5.39
N GLU A 82 -4.23 5.56 5.80
CA GLU A 82 -4.33 6.71 4.90
C GLU A 82 -3.21 6.65 3.86
N LEU A 83 -3.57 6.66 2.59
CA LEU A 83 -2.63 6.69 1.47
C LEU A 83 -2.37 8.14 1.06
N SER A 84 -1.11 8.45 0.77
CA SER A 84 -0.76 9.74 0.19
C SER A 84 -1.23 9.80 -1.27
N PRO A 85 -2.02 10.82 -1.67
CA PRO A 85 -2.39 11.00 -3.07
C PRO A 85 -1.20 11.05 -4.03
N GLN A 86 -0.04 11.52 -3.54
CA GLN A 86 1.19 11.60 -4.32
C GLN A 86 1.79 10.22 -4.61
N ASP A 87 1.74 9.30 -3.63
CA ASP A 87 2.23 7.92 -3.79
C ASP A 87 1.36 7.14 -4.79
N MET A 88 0.10 7.55 -4.93
CA MET A 88 -0.85 7.00 -5.90
C MET A 88 -0.75 7.63 -7.30
N GLY A 89 0.22 8.50 -7.53
CA GLY A 89 0.37 9.20 -8.82
C GLY A 89 -0.73 10.23 -9.11
N LEU A 90 -1.55 10.57 -8.11
CA LEU A 90 -2.59 11.57 -8.24
C LEU A 90 -2.01 12.98 -8.36
N GLY A 91 -2.59 13.81 -9.20
CA GLY A 91 -2.16 15.19 -9.42
C GLY A 91 -2.43 16.08 -8.20
N LYS A 92 -1.88 17.29 -8.22
CA LYS A 92 -2.06 18.29 -7.14
C LYS A 92 -3.53 18.61 -6.81
N GLY A 93 -4.46 18.41 -7.76
CA GLY A 93 -5.90 18.56 -7.54
C GLY A 93 -6.49 17.54 -6.57
N ALA A 94 -5.86 16.38 -6.44
CA ALA A 94 -6.30 15.30 -5.55
C ALA A 94 -5.93 15.51 -4.09
N SER A 95 -5.23 16.58 -3.73
CA SER A 95 -4.77 16.84 -2.34
C SER A 95 -5.91 16.93 -1.30
N ARG A 96 -7.16 17.01 -1.76
CA ARG A 96 -8.36 17.06 -0.90
C ARG A 96 -9.07 15.71 -0.77
N VAL A 97 -8.69 14.73 -1.58
CA VAL A 97 -9.28 13.38 -1.53
C VAL A 97 -8.60 12.59 -0.42
N SER A 98 -9.38 11.95 0.44
CA SER A 98 -8.89 10.98 1.42
C SER A 98 -9.08 9.58 0.88
N LEU A 99 -8.02 8.78 0.92
CA LEU A 99 -7.98 7.42 0.40
C LEU A 99 -7.45 6.51 1.51
N ARG A 100 -8.33 5.74 2.12
CA ARG A 100 -8.02 4.89 3.27
C ARG A 100 -8.10 3.42 2.90
N GLN A 101 -6.97 2.74 2.96
CA GLN A 101 -6.81 1.35 2.57
C GLN A 101 -7.16 0.40 3.71
N LEU A 102 -7.95 -0.62 3.41
CA LEU A 102 -8.23 -1.73 4.30
C LEU A 102 -7.03 -2.69 4.33
N GLY A 103 -6.35 -2.76 5.46
CA GLY A 103 -5.21 -3.65 5.65
C GLY A 103 -4.01 -3.33 4.75
N ASN A 104 -3.09 -4.28 4.60
CA ASN A 104 -1.91 -4.14 3.75
C ASN A 104 -2.12 -4.83 2.40
N ALA A 105 -2.34 -4.05 1.35
CA ALA A 105 -2.58 -4.59 0.00
C ALA A 105 -1.39 -5.36 -0.58
N SER A 106 -0.15 -5.10 -0.14
CA SER A 106 1.04 -5.78 -0.68
C SER A 106 1.07 -7.29 -0.38
N SER A 107 0.32 -7.75 0.62
CA SER A 107 0.21 -9.16 0.99
C SER A 107 -1.04 -9.85 0.43
N HIS A 108 -1.85 -9.15 -0.36
CA HIS A 108 -3.11 -9.64 -0.92
C HIS A 108 -3.20 -9.44 -2.42
N SER A 109 -4.11 -10.16 -3.08
CA SER A 109 -4.43 -9.97 -4.50
C SER A 109 -5.52 -8.90 -4.73
N LEU A 110 -6.11 -8.39 -3.66
CA LEU A 110 -7.20 -7.43 -3.66
C LEU A 110 -6.81 -6.23 -2.80
N GLN A 111 -7.01 -5.03 -3.32
CA GLN A 111 -6.95 -3.78 -2.58
C GLN A 111 -8.36 -3.24 -2.40
N VAL A 112 -8.73 -2.83 -1.20
CA VAL A 112 -10.01 -2.19 -0.90
C VAL A 112 -9.77 -0.81 -0.31
N LEU A 113 -10.44 0.21 -0.85
CA LEU A 113 -10.33 1.59 -0.40
C LEU A 113 -11.67 2.11 0.11
N HIS A 114 -11.60 2.92 1.13
CA HIS A 114 -12.65 3.85 1.54
C HIS A 114 -12.21 5.24 1.10
N GLU A 115 -12.87 5.77 0.12
CA GLU A 115 -12.53 7.03 -0.53
C GLU A 115 -13.51 8.11 -0.13
N THR A 116 -13.00 9.31 0.18
CA THR A 116 -13.84 10.48 0.48
C THR A 116 -13.42 11.64 -0.41
N TYR A 117 -14.37 12.12 -1.19
CA TYR A 117 -14.22 13.26 -2.08
C TYR A 117 -15.04 14.45 -1.53
N PRO A 118 -14.42 15.47 -0.93
CA PRO A 118 -15.11 16.70 -0.58
C PRO A 118 -15.73 17.42 -1.80
N PRO A 119 -16.68 18.35 -1.62
CA PRO A 119 -17.27 19.11 -2.72
C PRO A 119 -16.23 19.72 -3.66
N GLY A 120 -16.34 19.42 -4.95
CA GLY A 120 -15.44 19.88 -6.01
C GLY A 120 -14.07 19.23 -6.03
N ALA A 121 -13.79 18.22 -5.17
CA ALA A 121 -12.57 17.46 -5.25
C ALA A 121 -12.59 16.49 -6.44
N ASP A 122 -11.41 16.24 -7.02
CA ASP A 122 -11.24 15.31 -8.13
C ASP A 122 -9.88 14.60 -8.04
N THR A 123 -9.65 13.59 -8.87
CA THR A 123 -8.40 12.83 -8.93
C THR A 123 -7.26 13.58 -9.65
N GLY A 124 -7.42 14.85 -9.99
CA GLY A 124 -6.42 15.69 -10.59
C GLY A 124 -6.67 16.00 -12.07
N GLU A 125 -5.76 16.77 -12.68
CA GLU A 125 -5.89 17.20 -14.08
C GLU A 125 -5.71 16.06 -15.07
N LYS A 126 -4.80 15.14 -14.77
CA LYS A 126 -4.52 13.98 -15.62
C LYS A 126 -5.48 12.85 -15.30
N MET A 127 -5.92 12.15 -16.33
CA MET A 127 -6.65 10.91 -16.15
C MET A 127 -5.73 9.82 -15.60
N LEU A 128 -6.26 9.02 -14.69
CA LEU A 128 -5.58 7.84 -14.16
C LEU A 128 -5.58 6.72 -15.19
N SER A 129 -4.58 5.86 -15.14
CA SER A 129 -4.52 4.61 -15.89
C SER A 129 -3.52 3.67 -15.23
N HIS A 130 -3.95 2.47 -14.88
CA HIS A 130 -3.08 1.46 -14.24
C HIS A 130 -3.52 0.03 -14.61
N GLN A 131 -2.65 -0.95 -14.36
CA GLN A 131 -2.92 -2.35 -14.71
C GLN A 131 -3.73 -3.05 -13.61
N ALA A 132 -5.03 -2.86 -13.62
CA ALA A 132 -5.96 -3.54 -12.71
C ALA A 132 -7.36 -3.61 -13.33
N GLU A 133 -8.23 -4.38 -12.73
CA GLU A 133 -9.68 -4.25 -12.83
C GLU A 133 -10.17 -3.55 -11.57
N GLU A 134 -11.02 -2.54 -11.72
CA GLU A 134 -11.50 -1.72 -10.63
C GLU A 134 -13.03 -1.69 -10.59
N ALA A 135 -13.57 -1.82 -9.39
CA ALA A 135 -14.99 -1.72 -9.12
C ALA A 135 -15.24 -0.84 -7.89
N GLY A 136 -16.41 -0.22 -7.82
CA GLY A 136 -16.79 0.54 -6.63
C GLY A 136 -18.29 0.80 -6.55
N VAL A 137 -18.73 1.17 -5.35
CA VAL A 137 -20.12 1.55 -5.05
C VAL A 137 -20.11 2.86 -4.29
N VAL A 138 -20.94 3.80 -4.72
CA VAL A 138 -21.18 5.07 -4.03
C VAL A 138 -22.04 4.81 -2.81
N ILE A 139 -21.52 5.05 -1.61
CA ILE A 139 -22.25 4.85 -0.36
C ILE A 139 -22.83 6.14 0.22
N ALA A 140 -22.32 7.31 -0.21
CA ALA A 140 -22.87 8.61 0.13
C ALA A 140 -22.53 9.65 -0.96
N GLY A 141 -23.35 10.67 -1.10
CA GLY A 141 -23.12 11.78 -2.05
C GLY A 141 -23.35 11.41 -3.51
N ILE A 142 -22.67 12.15 -4.40
CA ILE A 142 -22.76 12.04 -5.85
C ILE A 142 -21.39 12.22 -6.47
N ILE A 143 -21.08 11.48 -7.51
CA ILE A 143 -19.78 11.53 -8.20
C ILE A 143 -19.98 11.48 -9.72
N GLU A 144 -19.24 12.28 -10.44
CA GLU A 144 -19.06 12.17 -11.89
C GLU A 144 -17.83 11.30 -12.16
N ILE A 145 -18.01 10.25 -12.94
CA ILE A 145 -16.93 9.33 -13.32
C ILE A 145 -16.79 9.37 -14.84
N THR A 146 -15.56 9.56 -15.29
CA THR A 146 -15.17 9.43 -16.70
C THR A 146 -14.35 8.15 -16.86
N VAL A 147 -14.70 7.30 -17.82
CA VAL A 147 -13.92 6.11 -18.21
C VAL A 147 -13.83 6.08 -19.74
N GLY A 148 -12.64 6.25 -20.29
CA GLY A 148 -12.45 6.44 -21.72
C GLY A 148 -13.22 7.65 -22.23
N ASP A 149 -14.15 7.41 -23.13
CA ASP A 149 -15.05 8.41 -23.73
C ASP A 149 -16.43 8.51 -23.03
N GLN A 150 -16.67 7.68 -22.02
CA GLN A 150 -17.95 7.67 -21.31
C GLN A 150 -17.88 8.50 -20.03
N VAL A 151 -18.89 9.34 -19.84
CA VAL A 151 -19.09 10.11 -18.60
C VAL A 151 -20.41 9.73 -17.99
N ARG A 152 -20.45 9.47 -16.69
CA ARG A 152 -21.66 9.14 -15.93
C ARG A 152 -21.64 9.82 -14.58
N VAL A 153 -22.81 10.23 -14.14
CA VAL A 153 -23.03 10.69 -12.77
C VAL A 153 -23.66 9.55 -12.00
N LEU A 154 -23.01 9.16 -10.92
CA LEU A 154 -23.46 8.10 -10.02
C LEU A 154 -23.95 8.69 -8.71
N ASN A 155 -25.07 8.19 -8.24
CA ASN A 155 -25.69 8.54 -6.97
C ASN A 155 -25.47 7.42 -5.95
N ARG A 156 -25.82 7.69 -4.71
CA ARG A 156 -25.77 6.67 -3.65
C ARG A 156 -26.47 5.36 -4.08
N GLY A 157 -25.78 4.25 -3.99
CA GLY A 157 -26.21 2.92 -4.38
C GLY A 157 -25.84 2.50 -5.79
N ASP A 158 -25.44 3.45 -6.65
CA ASP A 158 -24.90 3.14 -7.96
C ASP A 158 -23.45 2.63 -7.86
N GLY A 159 -23.00 1.90 -8.89
CA GLY A 159 -21.65 1.36 -8.93
C GLY A 159 -21.04 1.35 -10.31
N TYR A 160 -19.76 1.04 -10.36
CA TYR A 160 -18.97 0.91 -11.58
C TYR A 160 -18.10 -0.35 -11.55
N LEU A 161 -17.73 -0.83 -12.72
CA LEU A 161 -16.74 -1.89 -12.94
C LEU A 161 -16.09 -1.65 -14.30
N PHE A 162 -14.76 -1.52 -14.34
CA PHE A 162 -14.04 -1.32 -15.59
C PHE A 162 -12.58 -1.79 -15.51
N ASP A 163 -11.97 -1.98 -16.68
CA ASP A 163 -10.53 -2.19 -16.84
C ASP A 163 -9.79 -0.85 -16.64
N SER A 164 -9.03 -0.72 -15.57
CA SER A 164 -8.36 0.54 -15.19
C SER A 164 -7.20 0.95 -16.12
N ARG A 165 -6.89 0.15 -17.14
CA ARG A 165 -6.03 0.58 -18.26
C ARG A 165 -6.71 1.63 -19.12
N LEU A 166 -8.04 1.70 -19.11
CA LEU A 166 -8.78 2.81 -19.71
C LEU A 166 -8.52 4.09 -18.91
N PRO A 167 -8.23 5.22 -19.57
CA PRO A 167 -8.10 6.50 -18.88
C PRO A 167 -9.38 6.83 -18.11
N HIS A 168 -9.24 7.14 -16.81
CA HIS A 168 -10.39 7.38 -15.96
C HIS A 168 -10.17 8.55 -14.99
N LYS A 169 -11.26 9.15 -14.52
CA LYS A 169 -11.25 10.28 -13.60
C LYS A 169 -12.51 10.29 -12.76
N PHE A 170 -12.36 10.70 -11.50
CA PHE A 170 -13.46 10.89 -10.54
C PHE A 170 -13.53 12.34 -10.12
N ARG A 171 -14.75 12.88 -10.01
CA ARG A 171 -14.99 14.26 -9.58
C ARG A 171 -16.29 14.36 -8.77
N ASN A 172 -16.20 14.84 -7.55
CA ASN A 172 -17.39 15.19 -6.79
C ASN A 172 -18.01 16.49 -7.34
N ILE A 173 -19.20 16.39 -7.91
CA ILE A 173 -19.97 17.52 -8.46
C ILE A 173 -21.09 17.98 -7.52
N GLY A 174 -21.24 17.32 -6.36
CA GLY A 174 -22.21 17.65 -5.34
C GLY A 174 -21.73 18.74 -4.38
N ASP A 175 -22.58 19.08 -3.45
CA ASP A 175 -22.35 20.06 -2.39
C ASP A 175 -22.00 19.43 -1.02
N GLN A 176 -21.96 18.10 -0.96
CA GLN A 176 -21.57 17.31 0.20
C GLN A 176 -20.46 16.31 -0.15
N ASP A 177 -19.84 15.72 0.86
CA ASP A 177 -18.84 14.69 0.66
C ASP A 177 -19.44 13.49 -0.09
N CYS A 178 -18.74 13.04 -1.12
CA CYS A 178 -19.02 11.76 -1.75
C CYS A 178 -18.12 10.68 -1.15
N VAL A 179 -18.71 9.55 -0.78
CA VAL A 179 -17.98 8.40 -0.23
C VAL A 179 -18.18 7.20 -1.14
N ILE A 180 -17.07 6.57 -1.51
CA ILE A 180 -17.02 5.37 -2.35
C ILE A 180 -16.29 4.26 -1.58
N ILE A 181 -16.81 3.04 -1.66
CA ILE A 181 -16.03 1.85 -1.36
C ILE A 181 -15.61 1.26 -2.70
N SER A 182 -14.33 1.24 -2.95
CA SER A 182 -13.76 0.68 -4.17
C SER A 182 -12.87 -0.54 -3.89
N ALA A 183 -12.66 -1.33 -4.92
CA ALA A 183 -11.76 -2.46 -4.90
C ALA A 183 -11.02 -2.56 -6.23
N CYS A 184 -9.73 -2.87 -6.21
CA CYS A 184 -8.99 -3.19 -7.41
C CYS A 184 -8.14 -4.46 -7.27
N THR A 185 -7.95 -5.14 -8.38
CA THR A 185 -7.14 -6.35 -8.49
C THR A 185 -6.36 -6.36 -9.80
N PRO A 186 -5.02 -6.62 -9.79
CA PRO A 186 -4.17 -6.66 -8.59
C PRO A 186 -4.09 -5.29 -7.89
N PRO A 187 -3.60 -5.22 -6.64
CA PRO A 187 -3.28 -3.95 -5.98
C PRO A 187 -2.34 -3.09 -6.81
N THR A 188 -2.60 -1.79 -6.85
CA THR A 188 -1.86 -0.88 -7.74
C THR A 188 -0.96 0.10 -6.98
N PHE A 189 -1.19 0.29 -5.68
CA PHE A 189 -0.49 1.27 -4.84
C PHE A 189 0.12 0.63 -3.61
#